data_17fc3951d1441ae7788d1b34b2620a30
#
_entry.id   17fc3951d1441ae7788d1b34b2620a30
#
_cell.length_a   1.000
_cell.length_b   1.000
_cell.length_c   1.000
_cell.angle_alpha   90.00
_cell.angle_beta   90.00
_cell.angle_gamma   90.00
#
_symmetry.space_group_name_H-M   'P 1'
#
loop_
_entity.id
_entity.type
_entity.pdbx_description
1 polymer ?
#
loop_
_entity_poly.entity_id
_entity_poly.type
_entity_poly.pdbx_seq_one_letter_code
_entity_poly.pdbx_strand_id
1 'polypeptide(L)'
;MKRKISTFLFGLLFLIGFGILIYPMVSNQWNTYRQNQLISSYDNTIQDMEPEDFTSEWEKAKAFNDTIQQNNLYGDVFGEDENDIKDTEYWKILNVADDGVMGYLSIPKINIKLAIYHGT
;
A
#
# COMPACT_ATOMS: atom_id res chain seq x y z
N MET A 1 -10.98 52.03 -0.23
CA MET A 1 -10.46 50.83 0.50
C MET A 1 -11.43 49.64 0.48
N LYS A 2 -12.69 49.82 0.78
CA LYS A 2 -13.68 48.71 0.85
C LYS A 2 -13.78 47.86 -0.43
N ARG A 3 -13.74 48.47 -1.61
CA ARG A 3 -13.81 47.77 -2.91
C ARG A 3 -12.58 46.87 -3.14
N LYS A 4 -11.39 47.27 -2.79
CA LYS A 4 -10.15 46.49 -2.97
C LYS A 4 -10.12 45.29 -2.02
N ILE A 5 -10.63 45.42 -0.81
CA ILE A 5 -10.74 44.33 0.17
C ILE A 5 -11.74 43.29 -0.30
N SER A 6 -12.89 43.73 -0.85
CA SER A 6 -13.89 42.83 -1.41
C SER A 6 -13.33 42.03 -2.58
N THR A 7 -12.63 42.67 -3.51
CA THR A 7 -12.00 41.96 -4.65
C THR A 7 -10.95 40.95 -4.21
N PHE A 8 -10.15 41.30 -3.21
CA PHE A 8 -9.16 40.39 -2.62
C PHE A 8 -9.83 39.19 -1.95
N LEU A 9 -10.91 39.44 -1.21
CA LEU A 9 -11.67 38.35 -0.55
C LEU A 9 -12.30 37.39 -1.55
N PHE A 10 -12.88 37.89 -2.65
CA PHE A 10 -13.40 37.08 -3.73
C PHE A 10 -12.29 36.26 -4.42
N GLY A 11 -11.12 36.85 -4.65
CA GLY A 11 -9.96 36.14 -5.20
C GLY A 11 -9.48 35.02 -4.29
N LEU A 12 -9.43 35.26 -2.98
CA LEU A 12 -9.06 34.23 -2.01
C LEU A 12 -10.08 33.12 -1.95
N LEU A 13 -11.38 33.44 -1.95
CA LEU A 13 -12.45 32.46 -1.96
C LEU A 13 -12.42 31.59 -3.23
N PHE A 14 -12.15 32.22 -4.37
CA PHE A 14 -11.97 31.52 -5.65
C PHE A 14 -10.80 30.54 -5.62
N LEU A 15 -9.64 30.96 -5.08
CA LEU A 15 -8.46 30.08 -4.95
C LEU A 15 -8.72 28.88 -4.04
N ILE A 16 -9.43 29.09 -2.92
CA ILE A 16 -9.81 28.00 -2.02
C ILE A 16 -10.74 27.02 -2.74
N GLY A 17 -11.79 27.51 -3.41
CA GLY A 17 -12.73 26.67 -4.15
C GLY A 17 -12.04 25.88 -5.28
N PHE A 18 -11.13 26.53 -6.01
CA PHE A 18 -10.34 25.89 -7.06
C PHE A 18 -9.39 24.83 -6.50
N GLY A 19 -8.76 25.09 -5.35
CA GLY A 19 -7.92 24.11 -4.64
C GLY A 19 -8.71 22.86 -4.25
N ILE A 20 -9.93 23.01 -3.75
CA ILE A 20 -10.81 21.90 -3.39
C ILE A 20 -11.18 21.05 -4.61
N LEU A 21 -11.43 21.69 -5.76
CA LEU A 21 -11.75 20.97 -7.01
C LEU A 21 -10.55 20.20 -7.59
N ILE A 22 -9.34 20.75 -7.45
CA ILE A 22 -8.12 20.11 -7.97
C ILE A 22 -7.61 19.01 -7.04
N TYR A 23 -7.85 19.13 -5.73
CA TYR A 23 -7.34 18.21 -4.72
C TYR A 23 -7.54 16.72 -5.06
N PRO A 24 -8.75 16.23 -5.41
CA PRO A 24 -8.94 14.82 -5.73
C PRO A 24 -8.14 14.38 -6.96
N MET A 25 -7.96 15.24 -7.93
CA MET A 25 -7.18 14.94 -9.14
C MET A 25 -5.68 14.78 -8.81
N VAL A 26 -5.12 15.71 -8.05
CA VAL A 26 -3.71 15.65 -7.62
C VAL A 26 -3.47 14.48 -6.67
N SER A 27 -4.36 14.27 -5.72
CA SER A 27 -4.28 13.14 -4.77
C SER A 27 -4.32 11.79 -5.49
N ASN A 28 -5.19 11.63 -6.47
CA ASN A 28 -5.28 10.40 -7.26
C ASN A 28 -4.01 10.14 -8.09
N GLN A 29 -3.47 11.17 -8.72
CA GLN A 29 -2.20 11.10 -9.45
C GLN A 29 -1.04 10.69 -8.53
N TRP A 30 -0.97 11.30 -7.35
CA TRP A 30 0.05 11.00 -6.36
C TRP A 30 -0.04 9.56 -5.84
N ASN A 31 -1.25 9.10 -5.51
CA ASN A 31 -1.49 7.73 -5.07
C ASN A 31 -1.12 6.72 -6.15
N THR A 32 -1.51 6.97 -7.40
CA THR A 32 -1.15 6.11 -8.54
C THR A 32 0.37 6.05 -8.74
N TYR A 33 1.06 7.17 -8.63
CA TYR A 33 2.51 7.21 -8.72
C TYR A 33 3.18 6.37 -7.63
N ARG A 34 2.76 6.54 -6.36
CA ARG A 34 3.29 5.74 -5.24
C ARG A 34 3.03 4.25 -5.41
N GLN A 35 1.83 3.87 -5.80
CA GLN A 35 1.47 2.46 -6.07
C GLN A 35 2.35 1.86 -7.16
N ASN A 36 2.53 2.58 -8.26
CA ASN A 36 3.37 2.11 -9.36
C ASN A 36 4.84 1.96 -8.93
N GLN A 37 5.35 2.86 -8.08
CA GLN A 37 6.71 2.78 -7.58
C GLN A 37 6.92 1.53 -6.70
N LEU A 38 5.98 1.24 -5.80
CA LEU A 38 6.02 0.04 -4.95
C LEU A 38 5.92 -1.24 -5.77
N ILE A 39 5.01 -1.29 -6.74
CA ILE A 39 4.86 -2.44 -7.63
C ILE A 39 6.12 -2.64 -8.48
N SER A 40 6.73 -1.57 -8.97
CA SER A 40 7.98 -1.65 -9.73
C SER A 40 9.15 -2.15 -8.88
N SER A 41 9.24 -1.71 -7.63
CA SER A 41 10.24 -2.23 -6.67
C SER A 41 10.06 -3.72 -6.43
N TYR A 42 8.84 -4.15 -6.20
CA TYR A 42 8.48 -5.55 -6.03
C TYR A 42 8.81 -6.38 -7.27
N ASP A 43 8.42 -5.93 -8.46
CA ASP A 43 8.71 -6.62 -9.72
C ASP A 43 10.22 -6.79 -9.97
N ASN A 44 11.02 -5.76 -9.68
CA ASN A 44 12.47 -5.82 -9.79
C ASN A 44 13.06 -6.86 -8.83
N THR A 45 12.60 -6.88 -7.59
CA THR A 45 13.05 -7.87 -6.59
C THR A 45 12.72 -9.30 -7.05
N ILE A 46 11.51 -9.52 -7.56
CA ILE A 46 11.10 -10.84 -8.07
C ILE A 46 11.91 -11.26 -9.29
N GLN A 47 12.27 -10.35 -10.19
CA GLN A 47 13.09 -10.68 -11.36
C GLN A 47 14.50 -11.14 -10.99
N ASP A 48 15.01 -10.66 -9.86
CA ASP A 48 16.34 -11.02 -9.35
C ASP A 48 16.32 -12.31 -8.51
N MET A 49 15.13 -12.84 -8.17
CA MET A 49 15.00 -14.09 -7.39
C MET A 49 15.20 -15.33 -8.26
N GLU A 50 15.91 -16.31 -7.71
CA GLU A 50 16.06 -17.64 -8.31
C GLU A 50 14.80 -18.48 -8.08
N PRO A 51 14.51 -19.50 -8.93
CA PRO A 51 13.35 -20.38 -8.76
C PRO A 51 13.27 -21.06 -7.40
N GLU A 52 14.41 -21.31 -6.78
CA GLU A 52 14.52 -21.93 -5.45
C GLU A 52 14.02 -20.98 -4.34
N ASP A 53 14.22 -19.67 -4.51
CA ASP A 53 13.76 -18.66 -3.56
C ASP A 53 12.22 -18.62 -3.51
N PHE A 54 11.56 -18.71 -4.66
CA PHE A 54 10.09 -18.78 -4.73
C PHE A 54 9.54 -20.00 -4.01
N THR A 55 10.19 -21.15 -4.18
CA THR A 55 9.80 -22.39 -3.51
C THR A 55 9.95 -22.25 -2.00
N SER A 56 11.05 -21.67 -1.55
CA SER A 56 11.32 -21.41 -0.13
C SER A 56 10.29 -20.49 0.50
N GLU A 57 9.95 -19.37 -0.16
CA GLU A 57 8.93 -18.42 0.33
C GLU A 57 7.54 -19.08 0.38
N TRP A 58 7.22 -19.89 -0.60
CA TRP A 58 5.96 -20.62 -0.65
C TRP A 58 5.84 -21.67 0.46
N GLU A 59 6.91 -22.39 0.75
CA GLU A 59 6.96 -23.35 1.85
C GLU A 59 6.83 -22.68 3.21
N LYS A 60 7.47 -21.53 3.43
CA LYS A 60 7.31 -20.72 4.65
C LYS A 60 5.86 -20.27 4.84
N ALA A 61 5.21 -19.79 3.78
CA ALA A 61 3.81 -19.36 3.84
C ALA A 61 2.87 -20.52 4.17
N LYS A 62 3.08 -21.70 3.59
CA LYS A 62 2.29 -22.89 3.90
C LYS A 62 2.49 -23.35 5.34
N ALA A 63 3.74 -23.43 5.79
CA ALA A 63 4.05 -23.83 7.17
C ALA A 63 3.41 -22.89 8.18
N PHE A 64 3.41 -21.59 7.92
CA PHE A 64 2.74 -20.61 8.77
C PHE A 64 1.22 -20.82 8.81
N ASN A 65 0.59 -21.03 7.66
CA ASN A 65 -0.85 -21.33 7.58
C ASN A 65 -1.23 -22.59 8.36
N ASP A 66 -0.42 -23.63 8.28
CA ASP A 66 -0.63 -24.87 9.05
C ASP A 66 -0.52 -24.62 10.55
N THR A 67 0.38 -23.75 10.98
CA THR A 67 0.52 -23.34 12.39
C THR A 67 -0.72 -22.60 12.88
N ILE A 68 -1.29 -21.70 12.08
CA ILE A 68 -2.54 -20.98 12.41
C ILE A 68 -3.70 -21.95 12.57
N GLN A 69 -3.85 -22.91 11.66
CA GLN A 69 -4.92 -23.89 11.72
C GLN A 69 -4.83 -24.79 12.97
N GLN A 70 -3.63 -25.20 13.35
CA GLN A 70 -3.40 -26.07 14.51
C GLN A 70 -3.62 -25.35 15.85
N ASN A 71 -3.28 -24.08 15.93
CA ASN A 71 -3.29 -23.33 17.19
C ASN A 71 -4.57 -22.52 17.42
N ASN A 72 -5.55 -22.55 16.50
CA ASN A 72 -6.75 -21.66 16.54
C ASN A 72 -6.40 -20.18 16.82
N LEU A 73 -5.27 -19.73 16.32
CA LEU A 73 -4.78 -18.35 16.44
C LEU A 73 -5.59 -17.41 15.53
N TYR A 74 -6.88 -17.30 15.80
CA TYR A 74 -7.71 -16.21 15.31
C TYR A 74 -7.53 -14.99 16.24
N GLY A 75 -6.30 -14.59 16.51
CA GLY A 75 -6.02 -13.32 17.15
C GLY A 75 -6.43 -12.18 16.22
N ASP A 76 -6.96 -11.11 16.80
CA ASP A 76 -7.23 -9.88 16.07
C ASP A 76 -5.88 -9.25 15.66
N VAL A 77 -5.42 -9.59 14.47
CA VAL A 77 -4.17 -9.05 13.88
C VAL A 77 -4.24 -7.53 13.71
N PHE A 78 -5.45 -6.96 13.73
CA PHE A 78 -5.69 -5.53 13.57
C PHE A 78 -5.76 -4.77 14.91
N GLY A 79 -5.71 -5.46 16.04
CA GLY A 79 -5.73 -4.87 17.39
C GLY A 79 -4.34 -4.60 17.98
N GLU A 80 -3.27 -5.03 17.33
CA GLU A 80 -1.90 -4.82 17.80
C GLU A 80 -1.28 -3.56 17.19
N ASP A 81 -0.40 -2.89 17.92
CA ASP A 81 0.33 -1.73 17.44
C ASP A 81 1.20 -2.11 16.21
N GLU A 82 1.23 -1.23 15.21
CA GLU A 82 1.93 -1.42 13.93
C GLU A 82 3.41 -1.84 14.10
N ASN A 83 4.03 -1.47 15.20
CA ASN A 83 5.40 -1.84 15.53
C ASN A 83 5.53 -3.29 16.02
N ASP A 84 4.53 -3.81 16.71
CA ASP A 84 4.54 -5.19 17.21
C ASP A 84 4.34 -6.19 16.07
N ILE A 85 3.58 -5.81 15.03
CA ILE A 85 3.34 -6.64 13.84
C ILE A 85 4.62 -6.83 13.01
N LYS A 86 5.48 -5.80 12.92
CA LYS A 86 6.72 -5.85 12.14
C LYS A 86 7.77 -6.82 12.69
N ASP A 87 7.72 -7.11 13.98
CA ASP A 87 8.61 -8.07 14.62
C ASP A 87 8.09 -9.50 14.59
N THR A 88 6.86 -9.72 14.08
CA THR A 88 6.25 -11.04 14.01
C THR A 88 6.81 -11.88 12.85
N GLU A 89 6.70 -13.20 12.98
CA GLU A 89 7.02 -14.14 11.90
C GLU A 89 6.14 -13.90 10.67
N TYR A 90 4.88 -13.49 10.88
CA TYR A 90 3.93 -13.11 9.83
C TYR A 90 4.49 -12.02 8.89
N TRP A 91 5.12 -10.97 9.43
CA TRP A 91 5.66 -9.87 8.64
C TRP A 91 6.79 -10.29 7.70
N LYS A 92 7.51 -11.35 8.04
CA LYS A 92 8.63 -11.85 7.25
C LYS A 92 8.22 -12.74 6.09
N ILE A 93 6.97 -13.25 6.11
CA ILE A 93 6.47 -14.17 5.10
C ILE A 93 6.02 -13.37 3.87
N LEU A 94 6.51 -13.76 2.69
CA LEU A 94 6.23 -13.10 1.40
C LEU A 94 6.65 -11.61 1.35
N ASN A 95 7.46 -11.15 2.28
CA ASN A 95 7.99 -9.78 2.30
C ASN A 95 9.34 -9.71 1.57
N VAL A 96 9.34 -10.05 0.28
CA VAL A 96 10.56 -10.22 -0.53
C VAL A 96 11.31 -8.92 -0.78
N ALA A 97 10.62 -7.78 -0.82
CA ALA A 97 11.21 -6.45 -1.02
C ALA A 97 11.50 -5.71 0.31
N ASP A 98 11.18 -6.32 1.46
CA ASP A 98 11.35 -5.76 2.81
C ASP A 98 10.64 -4.40 3.02
N ASP A 99 9.59 -4.14 2.26
CA ASP A 99 8.76 -2.93 2.31
C ASP A 99 7.33 -3.20 2.79
N GLY A 100 7.04 -4.45 3.17
CA GLY A 100 5.73 -4.92 3.63
C GLY A 100 4.76 -5.26 2.50
N VAL A 101 5.19 -5.21 1.25
CA VAL A 101 4.38 -5.60 0.10
C VAL A 101 4.49 -7.12 -0.11
N MET A 102 3.35 -7.81 -0.02
CA MET A 102 3.25 -9.27 -0.27
C MET A 102 3.06 -9.60 -1.75
N GLY A 103 2.55 -8.65 -2.51
CA GLY A 103 2.21 -8.83 -3.92
C GLY A 103 1.38 -7.67 -4.44
N TYR A 104 0.80 -7.82 -5.62
CA TYR A 104 -0.13 -6.83 -6.15
C TYR A 104 -1.27 -7.48 -6.95
N LEU A 105 -2.41 -6.81 -6.94
CA LEU A 105 -3.56 -7.15 -7.75
C LEU A 105 -3.56 -6.29 -9.01
N SER A 106 -3.63 -6.94 -10.18
CA SER A 106 -3.76 -6.25 -11.46
C SER A 106 -5.06 -6.64 -12.15
N ILE A 107 -5.90 -5.65 -12.46
CA ILE A 107 -7.15 -5.82 -13.19
C ILE A 107 -7.09 -4.98 -14.48
N PRO A 108 -6.54 -5.54 -15.59
CA PRO A 108 -6.30 -4.78 -16.82
C PRO A 108 -7.57 -4.20 -17.43
N LYS A 109 -8.71 -4.89 -17.28
CA LYS A 109 -9.99 -4.46 -17.84
C LYS A 109 -10.44 -3.08 -17.37
N ILE A 110 -10.07 -2.70 -16.16
CA ILE A 110 -10.40 -1.40 -15.56
C ILE A 110 -9.16 -0.57 -15.25
N ASN A 111 -7.99 -1.02 -15.75
CA ASN A 111 -6.70 -0.37 -15.58
C ASN A 111 -6.34 -0.06 -14.12
N ILE A 112 -6.58 -1.02 -13.22
CA ILE A 112 -6.25 -0.92 -11.81
C ILE A 112 -5.08 -1.86 -11.47
N LYS A 113 -4.12 -1.31 -10.73
CA LYS A 113 -3.05 -2.05 -10.03
C LYS A 113 -2.98 -1.57 -8.58
N LEU A 114 -3.06 -2.50 -7.64
CA LEU A 114 -3.07 -2.22 -6.21
C LEU A 114 -2.06 -3.13 -5.50
N ALA A 115 -1.17 -2.55 -4.72
CA ALA A 115 -0.28 -3.30 -3.87
C ALA A 115 -1.04 -3.94 -2.70
N ILE A 116 -0.64 -5.15 -2.33
CA ILE A 116 -1.18 -5.90 -1.20
C ILE A 116 -0.13 -5.86 -0.09
N TYR A 117 -0.51 -5.33 1.07
CA TYR A 117 0.36 -5.17 2.23
C TYR A 117 0.06 -6.20 3.32
N HIS A 118 1.04 -6.44 4.18
CA HIS A 118 0.81 -7.14 5.43
C HIS A 118 -0.13 -6.34 6.34
N GLY A 119 -1.08 -7.01 6.98
CA GLY A 119 -1.97 -6.39 7.95
C GLY A 119 -3.13 -5.56 7.36
N THR A 120 -3.43 -5.70 6.07
CA THR A 120 -4.57 -5.01 5.43
C THR A 120 -5.55 -6.00 4.81
#